data_0e3c0010df4626f7e54acd6089239a98
#
_entry.id   0e3c0010df4626f7e54acd6089239a98
#
_cell.length_a   1.000
_cell.length_b   1.000
_cell.length_c   1.000
_cell.angle_alpha   90.00
_cell.angle_beta   90.00
_cell.angle_gamma   90.00
#
_symmetry.space_group_name_H-M   'P 1'
#
loop_
_entity.id
_entity.type
_entity.pdbx_description
1 polymer ?
#
loop_
_entity_poly.entity_id
_entity_poly.type
_entity_poly.pdbx_seq_one_letter_code
_entity_poly.pdbx_strand_id
1 'polypeptide(L)'
;MVQDRDHWRVLPPDVQEWLELQEEKSIIPDADTMLVETFPRGSRHFLVAYPFEGGLAHATLCMLLTRRLDRLGIGPLGFVCTDYSLAIWSIRPMDGLNLDRLFEPDMLGDDLESWLEESFMMKRTFRNCALISGLIEKRQPGNEKTGRQVTFSTDLIYDVLRRHQPDHLLLKTARADAAAGLLDVARLGQLLQRIQGQIRHVPLERPSPFCVPVLVQIGRERVGGGQAAEMILDASAYGFDEEELIAEVMGEAPAEAAQ
;
A
#
# COMPACT_ATOMS: atom_id res chain seq x y z
N MET A 1 9.53 14.58 -19.22
CA MET A 1 8.37 15.46 -19.53
C MET A 1 8.09 16.44 -18.38
N VAL A 2 7.93 16.00 -17.13
CA VAL A 2 7.68 16.92 -16.00
C VAL A 2 8.92 17.73 -15.60
N GLN A 3 10.13 17.25 -15.85
CA GLN A 3 11.40 17.95 -15.57
C GLN A 3 11.74 19.04 -16.59
N ASP A 4 11.11 19.06 -17.75
CA ASP A 4 11.35 20.07 -18.77
C ASP A 4 10.44 21.29 -18.52
N ARG A 5 11.00 22.32 -17.91
CA ARG A 5 10.29 23.56 -17.56
C ARG A 5 9.66 24.26 -18.76
N ASP A 6 10.15 24.04 -19.97
CA ASP A 6 9.51 24.60 -21.18
C ASP A 6 8.13 23.97 -21.43
N HIS A 7 7.93 22.70 -21.00
CA HIS A 7 6.62 22.07 -21.06
C HIS A 7 5.65 22.59 -19.98
N TRP A 8 6.12 23.15 -18.88
CA TRP A 8 5.24 23.71 -17.84
C TRP A 8 4.45 24.90 -18.36
N ARG A 9 5.01 25.67 -19.28
CA ARG A 9 4.36 26.88 -19.84
C ARG A 9 3.05 26.60 -20.57
N VAL A 10 2.81 25.35 -20.98
CA VAL A 10 1.56 24.94 -21.63
C VAL A 10 0.55 24.33 -20.68
N LEU A 11 0.92 24.15 -19.43
CA LEU A 11 0.02 23.64 -18.38
C LEU A 11 -0.88 24.77 -17.84
N PRO A 12 -2.03 24.44 -17.24
CA PRO A 12 -2.83 25.41 -16.50
C PRO A 12 -2.02 26.10 -15.40
N PRO A 13 -2.27 27.39 -15.10
CA PRO A 13 -1.53 28.13 -14.08
C PRO A 13 -1.47 27.45 -12.73
N ASP A 14 -2.58 26.89 -12.24
CA ASP A 14 -2.67 26.19 -10.97
C ASP A 14 -1.74 24.95 -10.91
N VAL A 15 -1.58 24.26 -12.05
CA VAL A 15 -0.67 23.12 -12.15
C VAL A 15 0.79 23.58 -12.16
N GLN A 16 1.08 24.71 -12.82
CA GLN A 16 2.42 25.29 -12.81
C GLN A 16 2.83 25.68 -11.39
N GLU A 17 1.96 26.40 -10.68
CA GLU A 17 2.18 26.80 -9.28
C GLU A 17 2.40 25.57 -8.37
N TRP A 18 1.62 24.50 -8.58
CA TRP A 18 1.76 23.26 -7.82
C TRP A 18 3.10 22.56 -8.07
N LEU A 19 3.59 22.56 -9.30
CA LEU A 19 4.89 22.01 -9.66
C LEU A 19 6.05 22.87 -9.13
N GLU A 20 5.94 24.20 -9.21
CA GLU A 20 6.92 25.13 -8.64
C GLU A 20 7.03 24.95 -7.13
N LEU A 21 5.90 24.83 -6.44
CA LEU A 21 5.86 24.60 -5.00
C LEU A 21 6.44 23.22 -4.63
N GLN A 22 6.21 22.20 -5.44
CA GLN A 22 6.83 20.88 -5.24
C GLN A 22 8.36 20.98 -5.35
N GLU A 23 8.86 21.70 -6.35
CA GLU A 23 10.32 21.86 -6.55
C GLU A 23 10.97 22.71 -5.44
N GLU A 24 10.24 23.67 -4.88
CA GLU A 24 10.69 24.48 -3.75
C GLU A 24 10.80 23.65 -2.45
N LYS A 25 9.80 22.80 -2.19
CA LYS A 25 9.68 22.03 -0.93
C LYS A 25 10.41 20.70 -0.97
N SER A 26 10.54 20.09 -2.14
CA SER A 26 11.11 18.78 -2.35
C SER A 26 11.82 18.71 -3.69
N ILE A 27 11.58 17.65 -4.46
CA ILE A 27 12.06 17.50 -5.83
C ILE A 27 10.93 17.05 -6.75
N ILE A 28 11.13 17.30 -8.05
CA ILE A 28 10.30 16.67 -9.09
C ILE A 28 10.94 15.33 -9.44
N PRO A 29 10.22 14.18 -9.29
CA PRO A 29 10.76 12.87 -9.65
C PRO A 29 11.04 12.77 -11.15
N ASP A 30 12.10 12.07 -11.50
CA ASP A 30 12.46 11.77 -12.88
C ASP A 30 12.09 10.34 -13.28
N ALA A 31 12.36 9.98 -14.55
CA ALA A 31 12.01 8.67 -15.08
C ALA A 31 12.88 7.54 -14.50
N ASP A 32 14.09 7.85 -14.05
CA ASP A 32 15.11 6.89 -13.65
C ASP A 32 15.22 6.74 -12.13
N THR A 33 14.71 7.72 -11.37
CA THR A 33 14.77 7.74 -9.92
C THR A 33 13.39 7.63 -9.28
N MET A 34 13.31 6.95 -8.14
CA MET A 34 12.11 6.91 -7.30
C MET A 34 12.25 7.91 -6.16
N LEU A 35 11.34 8.88 -6.10
CA LEU A 35 11.24 9.78 -4.96
C LEU A 35 10.60 9.06 -3.77
N VAL A 36 11.20 9.22 -2.61
CA VAL A 36 10.63 8.85 -1.31
C VAL A 36 10.75 10.04 -0.38
N GLU A 37 9.63 10.47 0.16
CA GLU A 37 9.54 11.56 1.13
C GLU A 37 9.17 11.02 2.49
N THR A 38 9.77 11.56 3.54
CA THR A 38 9.42 11.25 4.94
C THR A 38 9.20 12.54 5.71
N PHE A 39 8.16 12.59 6.52
CA PHE A 39 7.83 13.76 7.33
C PHE A 39 7.01 13.39 8.56
N PRO A 40 7.12 14.18 9.65
CA PRO A 40 6.23 14.10 10.79
C PRO A 40 4.92 14.88 10.51
N ARG A 41 3.80 14.41 11.03
CA ARG A 41 2.56 15.19 11.12
C ARG A 41 1.75 14.73 12.34
N GLY A 42 1.51 15.67 13.27
CA GLY A 42 0.94 15.35 14.56
C GLY A 42 1.82 14.39 15.36
N SER A 43 1.24 13.31 15.85
CA SER A 43 1.95 12.26 16.59
C SER A 43 2.48 11.12 15.70
N ARG A 44 2.46 11.27 14.39
CA ARG A 44 2.79 10.22 13.42
C ARG A 44 3.89 10.64 12.48
N HIS A 45 4.49 9.64 11.86
CA HIS A 45 5.51 9.81 10.84
C HIS A 45 5.04 9.13 9.55
N PHE A 46 5.26 9.77 8.43
CA PHE A 46 4.82 9.33 7.11
C PHE A 46 6.01 9.02 6.22
N LEU A 47 5.87 7.99 5.42
CA LEU A 47 6.72 7.67 4.28
C LEU A 47 5.82 7.65 3.05
N VAL A 48 6.11 8.51 2.07
CA VAL A 48 5.42 8.57 0.80
C VAL A 48 6.41 8.23 -0.31
N ALA A 49 6.05 7.28 -1.17
CA ALA A 49 6.87 6.89 -2.31
C ALA A 49 6.06 7.03 -3.62
N TYR A 50 6.78 7.32 -4.71
CA TYR A 50 6.18 7.60 -6.02
C TYR A 50 6.69 6.60 -7.08
N PRO A 51 6.25 5.32 -7.04
CA PRO A 51 6.72 4.30 -7.98
C PRO A 51 6.10 4.39 -9.38
N PHE A 52 4.89 4.98 -9.52
CA PHE A 52 4.14 5.11 -10.78
C PHE A 52 3.82 3.78 -11.49
N GLU A 53 3.59 2.70 -10.73
CA GLU A 53 3.38 1.34 -11.26
C GLU A 53 1.93 0.86 -11.20
N GLY A 54 1.02 1.72 -10.74
CA GLY A 54 -0.40 1.39 -10.62
C GLY A 54 -0.80 0.79 -9.28
N GLY A 55 -2.07 0.99 -8.90
CA GLY A 55 -2.59 0.70 -7.57
C GLY A 55 -2.42 -0.74 -7.11
N LEU A 56 -2.51 -1.72 -8.02
CA LEU A 56 -2.36 -3.13 -7.66
C LEU A 56 -0.91 -3.47 -7.23
N ALA A 57 0.09 -3.01 -8.00
CA ALA A 57 1.49 -3.17 -7.64
C ALA A 57 1.84 -2.41 -6.36
N HIS A 58 1.29 -1.19 -6.21
CA HIS A 58 1.48 -0.37 -5.01
C HIS A 58 0.86 -1.02 -3.77
N ALA A 59 -0.33 -1.61 -3.87
CA ALA A 59 -0.96 -2.31 -2.75
C ALA A 59 -0.11 -3.50 -2.29
N THR A 60 0.42 -4.29 -3.23
CA THR A 60 1.33 -5.39 -2.91
C THR A 60 2.61 -4.88 -2.26
N LEU A 61 3.21 -3.82 -2.81
CA LEU A 61 4.41 -3.19 -2.26
C LEU A 61 4.17 -2.68 -0.84
N CYS A 62 3.04 -1.99 -0.59
CA CYS A 62 2.67 -1.51 0.75
C CYS A 62 2.61 -2.64 1.78
N MET A 63 2.00 -3.76 1.43
CA MET A 63 1.89 -4.90 2.33
C MET A 63 3.27 -5.48 2.69
N LEU A 64 4.17 -5.60 1.71
CA LEU A 64 5.53 -6.09 1.93
C LEU A 64 6.37 -5.10 2.74
N LEU A 65 6.30 -3.81 2.41
CA LEU A 65 6.99 -2.75 3.15
C LEU A 65 6.51 -2.67 4.59
N THR A 66 5.19 -2.71 4.83
CA THR A 66 4.63 -2.69 6.18
C THR A 66 5.19 -3.83 7.02
N ARG A 67 5.28 -5.04 6.47
CA ARG A 67 5.88 -6.20 7.16
C ARG A 67 7.37 -5.98 7.47
N ARG A 68 8.15 -5.43 6.55
CA ARG A 68 9.55 -5.09 6.78
C ARG A 68 9.73 -4.01 7.85
N LEU A 69 8.91 -2.97 7.78
CA LEU A 69 8.90 -1.90 8.79
C LEU A 69 8.54 -2.43 10.18
N ASP A 70 7.61 -3.37 10.27
CA ASP A 70 7.26 -4.01 11.53
C ASP A 70 8.43 -4.83 12.10
N ARG A 71 9.11 -5.62 11.27
CA ARG A 71 10.33 -6.35 11.67
C ARG A 71 11.48 -5.43 12.11
N LEU A 72 11.55 -4.22 11.55
CA LEU A 72 12.50 -3.19 11.97
C LEU A 72 12.06 -2.46 13.24
N GLY A 73 10.90 -2.79 13.79
CA GLY A 73 10.36 -2.19 15.01
C GLY A 73 9.82 -0.77 14.82
N ILE A 74 9.54 -0.35 13.58
CA ILE A 74 9.00 0.99 13.28
C ILE A 74 7.55 1.14 13.76
N GLY A 75 6.79 0.05 13.78
CA GLY A 75 5.39 0.06 14.22
C GLY A 75 4.47 0.76 13.22
N PRO A 76 4.37 0.24 11.99
CA PRO A 76 3.46 0.79 11.00
C PRO A 76 2.02 0.67 11.48
N LEU A 77 1.23 1.73 11.29
CA LEU A 77 -0.17 1.81 11.69
C LEU A 77 -1.13 1.57 10.53
N GLY A 78 -0.66 1.80 9.30
CA GLY A 78 -1.47 1.58 8.11
C GLY A 78 -0.78 2.08 6.85
N PHE A 79 -1.45 1.89 5.73
CA PHE A 79 -1.01 2.38 4.43
C PHE A 79 -2.20 2.73 3.54
N VAL A 80 -1.94 3.52 2.53
CA VAL A 80 -2.86 3.83 1.44
C VAL A 80 -2.05 3.92 0.15
N CYS A 81 -2.68 3.61 -0.98
CA CYS A 81 -2.03 3.75 -2.28
C CYS A 81 -3.00 4.24 -3.35
N THR A 82 -2.45 4.89 -4.35
CA THR A 82 -3.12 5.30 -5.59
C THR A 82 -2.39 4.65 -6.78
N ASP A 83 -2.78 4.96 -8.00
CA ASP A 83 -2.05 4.50 -9.19
C ASP A 83 -0.67 5.16 -9.35
N TYR A 84 -0.40 6.24 -8.63
CA TYR A 84 0.80 7.06 -8.78
C TYR A 84 1.76 6.98 -7.60
N SER A 85 1.23 6.81 -6.40
CA SER A 85 1.97 6.91 -5.14
C SER A 85 1.39 6.00 -4.07
N LEU A 86 2.19 5.80 -3.03
CA LEU A 86 1.79 5.10 -1.82
C LEU A 86 2.22 5.88 -0.59
N ALA A 87 1.49 5.73 0.51
CA ALA A 87 1.83 6.30 1.80
C ALA A 87 1.69 5.25 2.90
N ILE A 88 2.68 5.22 3.79
CA ILE A 88 2.69 4.39 5.00
C ILE A 88 2.87 5.34 6.18
N TRP A 89 2.13 5.14 7.26
CA TRP A 89 2.33 5.92 8.48
C TRP A 89 2.63 5.03 9.68
N SER A 90 3.38 5.58 10.61
CA SER A 90 3.91 4.84 11.77
C SER A 90 3.97 5.71 13.03
N ILE A 91 4.24 5.04 14.16
CA ILE A 91 4.49 5.71 15.45
C ILE A 91 5.90 6.29 15.50
N ARG A 92 6.87 5.61 14.88
CA ARG A 92 8.29 5.95 14.95
C ARG A 92 8.75 6.64 13.67
N PRO A 93 9.77 7.50 13.75
CA PRO A 93 10.39 8.13 12.59
C PRO A 93 10.90 7.13 11.55
N MET A 94 10.82 7.52 10.27
CA MET A 94 11.28 6.71 9.14
C MET A 94 12.36 7.41 8.30
N ASP A 95 12.79 8.59 8.69
CA ASP A 95 13.82 9.39 8.02
C ASP A 95 15.23 8.78 8.06
N GLY A 96 15.52 7.97 9.08
CA GLY A 96 16.80 7.26 9.24
C GLY A 96 16.86 5.86 8.60
N LEU A 97 15.85 5.44 7.83
CA LEU A 97 15.84 4.11 7.22
C LEU A 97 16.78 4.00 6.03
N ASN A 98 17.44 2.84 5.91
CA ASN A 98 18.13 2.48 4.69
C ASN A 98 17.10 2.03 3.63
N LEU A 99 16.72 2.94 2.74
CA LEU A 99 15.68 2.71 1.75
C LEU A 99 16.08 1.68 0.69
N ASP A 100 17.34 1.62 0.27
CA ASP A 100 17.80 0.60 -0.68
C ASP A 100 17.58 -0.81 -0.11
N ARG A 101 17.84 -1.00 1.19
CA ARG A 101 17.55 -2.26 1.87
C ARG A 101 16.06 -2.50 2.09
N LEU A 102 15.30 -1.42 2.36
CA LEU A 102 13.85 -1.52 2.54
C LEU A 102 13.15 -1.98 1.26
N PHE A 103 13.60 -1.49 0.09
CA PHE A 103 13.07 -1.80 -1.24
C PHE A 103 13.88 -2.88 -1.97
N GLU A 104 14.64 -3.70 -1.27
CA GLU A 104 15.45 -4.76 -1.88
C GLU A 104 14.55 -5.82 -2.55
N PRO A 105 14.90 -6.29 -3.79
CA PRO A 105 14.09 -7.25 -4.54
C PRO A 105 13.85 -8.61 -3.86
N ASP A 106 14.63 -8.96 -2.85
CA ASP A 106 14.48 -10.18 -2.05
C ASP A 106 13.10 -10.25 -1.34
N MET A 107 12.39 -9.11 -1.20
CA MET A 107 11.01 -9.09 -0.68
C MET A 107 10.04 -9.94 -1.51
N LEU A 108 10.34 -10.20 -2.78
CA LEU A 108 9.52 -11.04 -3.65
C LEU A 108 9.78 -12.54 -3.47
N GLY A 109 10.76 -12.92 -2.66
CA GLY A 109 11.01 -14.30 -2.23
C GLY A 109 10.27 -14.60 -0.91
N ASP A 110 11.04 -14.81 0.14
CA ASP A 110 10.55 -15.27 1.45
C ASP A 110 9.48 -14.34 2.08
N ASP A 111 9.60 -13.02 1.87
CA ASP A 111 8.63 -12.06 2.42
C ASP A 111 7.26 -12.20 1.75
N LEU A 112 7.24 -12.34 0.43
CA LEU A 112 5.99 -12.52 -0.34
C LEU A 112 5.36 -13.88 -0.03
N GLU A 113 6.14 -14.96 -0.02
CA GLU A 113 5.63 -16.29 0.31
C GLU A 113 5.05 -16.34 1.71
N SER A 114 5.79 -15.84 2.68
CA SER A 114 5.37 -15.78 4.08
C SER A 114 4.11 -14.92 4.24
N TRP A 115 4.04 -13.77 3.54
CA TRP A 115 2.85 -12.92 3.56
C TRP A 115 1.65 -13.62 2.90
N LEU A 116 1.84 -14.26 1.75
CA LEU A 116 0.77 -15.01 1.07
C LEU A 116 0.19 -16.09 1.97
N GLU A 117 1.04 -16.82 2.69
CA GLU A 117 0.60 -17.89 3.59
C GLU A 117 -0.27 -17.41 4.76
N GLU A 118 0.01 -16.23 5.28
CA GLU A 118 -0.69 -15.65 6.45
C GLU A 118 -1.88 -14.76 6.03
N SER A 119 -1.96 -14.37 4.76
CA SER A 119 -2.92 -13.35 4.32
C SER A 119 -4.35 -13.88 4.21
N PHE A 120 -5.29 -13.01 4.55
CA PHE A 120 -6.72 -13.23 4.28
C PHE A 120 -7.02 -13.41 2.77
N MET A 121 -6.20 -12.84 1.91
CA MET A 121 -6.28 -12.98 0.46
C MET A 121 -6.15 -14.45 0.05
N MET A 122 -5.19 -15.17 0.61
CA MET A 122 -5.02 -16.59 0.35
C MET A 122 -6.23 -17.42 0.81
N LYS A 123 -6.79 -17.13 1.98
CA LYS A 123 -8.01 -17.80 2.44
C LYS A 123 -9.19 -17.53 1.51
N ARG A 124 -9.31 -16.30 0.98
CA ARG A 124 -10.34 -15.92 0.01
C ARG A 124 -10.14 -16.65 -1.33
N THR A 125 -8.93 -16.65 -1.87
CA THR A 125 -8.61 -17.33 -3.14
C THR A 125 -8.78 -18.84 -3.00
N PHE A 126 -8.29 -19.43 -1.91
CA PHE A 126 -8.50 -20.84 -1.59
C PHE A 126 -9.97 -21.20 -1.50
N ARG A 127 -10.81 -20.33 -0.92
CA ARG A 127 -12.26 -20.54 -0.86
C ARG A 127 -12.88 -20.66 -2.25
N ASN A 128 -12.46 -19.82 -3.19
CA ASN A 128 -12.91 -19.91 -4.57
C ASN A 128 -12.47 -21.24 -5.22
N CYS A 129 -11.20 -21.63 -5.04
CA CYS A 129 -10.69 -22.91 -5.52
C CYS A 129 -11.43 -24.10 -4.90
N ALA A 130 -11.72 -24.06 -3.60
CA ALA A 130 -12.44 -25.11 -2.88
C ALA A 130 -13.92 -25.27 -3.33
N LEU A 131 -14.57 -24.17 -3.67
CA LEU A 131 -15.92 -24.17 -4.22
C LEU A 131 -15.95 -24.70 -5.66
N ILE A 132 -15.02 -24.25 -6.51
CA ILE A 132 -14.90 -24.68 -7.92
C ILE A 132 -14.57 -26.15 -8.01
N SER A 133 -13.67 -26.66 -7.16
CA SER A 133 -13.28 -28.07 -7.12
C SER A 133 -14.31 -29.01 -6.48
N GLY A 134 -15.38 -28.47 -5.90
CA GLY A 134 -16.37 -29.26 -5.18
C GLY A 134 -15.90 -29.79 -3.83
N LEU A 135 -14.75 -29.34 -3.31
CA LEU A 135 -14.29 -29.69 -1.97
C LEU A 135 -15.28 -29.21 -0.89
N ILE A 136 -15.93 -28.10 -1.17
CA ILE A 136 -17.03 -27.56 -0.35
C ILE A 136 -18.22 -27.29 -1.25
N GLU A 137 -19.32 -27.94 -0.95
CA GLU A 137 -20.59 -27.68 -1.60
C GLU A 137 -21.34 -26.55 -0.85
N LYS A 138 -21.74 -25.53 -1.58
CA LYS A 138 -22.58 -24.44 -1.07
C LYS A 138 -24.04 -24.86 -0.98
N ARG A 139 -24.48 -25.70 -1.92
CA ARG A 139 -25.88 -26.17 -2.04
C ARG A 139 -25.89 -27.68 -2.08
N GLN A 140 -26.69 -28.28 -1.19
CA GLN A 140 -27.09 -29.68 -1.23
C GLN A 140 -28.63 -29.75 -1.34
N PRO A 141 -29.19 -30.78 -1.94
CA PRO A 141 -30.64 -30.95 -1.96
C PRO A 141 -31.20 -30.92 -0.54
N GLY A 142 -32.04 -29.90 -0.26
CA GLY A 142 -32.67 -29.71 1.06
C GLY A 142 -31.84 -28.93 2.11
N ASN A 143 -30.61 -28.52 1.79
CA ASN A 143 -29.82 -27.75 2.73
C ASN A 143 -28.86 -26.77 2.02
N GLU A 144 -29.01 -25.47 2.26
CA GLU A 144 -28.12 -24.44 1.73
C GLU A 144 -27.28 -23.88 2.88
N LYS A 145 -25.93 -23.99 2.77
CA LYS A 145 -25.00 -23.42 3.74
C LYS A 145 -24.97 -21.90 3.61
N THR A 146 -25.05 -21.20 4.72
CA THR A 146 -24.87 -19.74 4.75
C THR A 146 -23.45 -19.36 4.35
N GLY A 147 -23.26 -18.15 3.83
CA GLY A 147 -21.91 -17.64 3.49
C GLY A 147 -20.92 -17.74 4.67
N ARG A 148 -21.39 -17.53 5.89
CA ARG A 148 -20.60 -17.68 7.13
C ARG A 148 -20.12 -19.12 7.36
N GLN A 149 -20.99 -20.11 7.16
CA GLN A 149 -20.64 -21.53 7.30
C GLN A 149 -19.64 -21.98 6.23
N VAL A 150 -19.79 -21.52 5.01
CA VAL A 150 -18.82 -21.77 3.92
C VAL A 150 -17.47 -21.18 4.27
N THR A 151 -17.42 -19.93 4.73
CA THR A 151 -16.19 -19.25 5.12
C THR A 151 -15.47 -20.00 6.24
N PHE A 152 -16.16 -20.32 7.32
CA PHE A 152 -15.59 -21.03 8.46
C PHE A 152 -15.03 -22.40 8.05
N SER A 153 -15.80 -23.17 7.26
CA SER A 153 -15.37 -24.50 6.80
C SER A 153 -14.14 -24.43 5.89
N THR A 154 -14.10 -23.46 4.97
CA THR A 154 -12.96 -23.29 4.07
C THR A 154 -11.71 -22.82 4.78
N ASP A 155 -11.84 -21.90 5.73
CA ASP A 155 -10.70 -21.38 6.50
C ASP A 155 -10.07 -22.48 7.37
N LEU A 156 -10.90 -23.32 7.99
CA LEU A 156 -10.42 -24.49 8.74
C LEU A 156 -9.67 -25.49 7.84
N ILE A 157 -10.24 -25.81 6.66
CA ILE A 157 -9.59 -26.73 5.73
C ILE A 157 -8.28 -26.13 5.20
N TYR A 158 -8.26 -24.82 4.89
CA TYR A 158 -7.04 -24.13 4.49
C TYR A 158 -5.93 -24.28 5.55
N ASP A 159 -6.24 -23.98 6.82
CA ASP A 159 -5.27 -24.04 7.92
C ASP A 159 -4.77 -25.48 8.17
N VAL A 160 -5.64 -26.49 8.02
CA VAL A 160 -5.27 -27.91 8.13
C VAL A 160 -4.37 -28.33 6.96
N LEU A 161 -4.74 -28.02 5.73
CA LEU A 161 -3.92 -28.36 4.54
C LEU A 161 -2.58 -27.65 4.59
N ARG A 162 -2.53 -26.37 4.95
CA ARG A 162 -1.28 -25.63 5.09
C ARG A 162 -0.32 -26.29 6.08
N ARG A 163 -0.84 -26.80 7.18
CA ARG A 163 -0.04 -27.42 8.25
C ARG A 163 0.43 -28.84 7.91
N HIS A 164 -0.44 -29.63 7.29
CA HIS A 164 -0.20 -31.06 7.13
C HIS A 164 0.10 -31.50 5.69
N GLN A 165 -0.31 -30.72 4.70
CA GLN A 165 -0.12 -30.99 3.28
C GLN A 165 0.19 -29.69 2.50
N PRO A 166 1.32 -29.01 2.76
CA PRO A 166 1.66 -27.72 2.15
C PRO A 166 1.73 -27.78 0.62
N ASP A 167 1.98 -28.97 0.06
CA ASP A 167 2.05 -29.23 -1.37
C ASP A 167 0.71 -29.60 -2.02
N HIS A 168 -0.40 -29.53 -1.27
CA HIS A 168 -1.73 -29.87 -1.80
C HIS A 168 -2.09 -29.03 -3.03
N LEU A 169 -2.65 -29.69 -4.08
CA LEU A 169 -2.94 -29.04 -5.37
C LEU A 169 -3.75 -27.75 -5.23
N LEU A 170 -4.77 -27.74 -4.38
CA LEU A 170 -5.61 -26.56 -4.18
C LEU A 170 -4.86 -25.37 -3.53
N LEU A 171 -3.87 -25.64 -2.66
CA LEU A 171 -3.00 -24.60 -2.13
C LEU A 171 -2.09 -24.04 -3.22
N LYS A 172 -1.50 -24.90 -4.05
CA LYS A 172 -0.68 -24.49 -5.20
C LYS A 172 -1.49 -23.67 -6.21
N THR A 173 -2.71 -24.11 -6.52
CA THR A 173 -3.60 -23.37 -7.42
C THR A 173 -3.99 -22.02 -6.83
N ALA A 174 -4.34 -21.96 -5.55
CA ALA A 174 -4.69 -20.71 -4.89
C ALA A 174 -3.52 -19.73 -4.83
N ARG A 175 -2.27 -20.22 -4.64
CA ARG A 175 -1.05 -19.40 -4.71
C ARG A 175 -0.82 -18.86 -6.12
N ALA A 176 -0.94 -19.72 -7.14
CA ALA A 176 -0.79 -19.31 -8.54
C ALA A 176 -1.85 -18.27 -8.95
N ASP A 177 -3.09 -18.46 -8.58
CA ASP A 177 -4.17 -17.51 -8.84
C ASP A 177 -3.93 -16.17 -8.14
N ALA A 178 -3.50 -16.21 -6.88
CA ALA A 178 -3.18 -14.98 -6.13
C ALA A 178 -2.00 -14.24 -6.78
N ALA A 179 -0.95 -14.93 -7.15
CA ALA A 179 0.23 -14.33 -7.78
C ALA A 179 -0.07 -13.77 -9.17
N ALA A 180 -0.90 -14.45 -9.96
CA ALA A 180 -1.19 -14.05 -11.34
C ALA A 180 -2.22 -12.92 -11.45
N GLY A 181 -3.24 -12.92 -10.58
CA GLY A 181 -4.41 -12.04 -10.73
C GLY A 181 -4.51 -10.88 -9.74
N LEU A 182 -3.82 -10.95 -8.62
CA LEU A 182 -4.04 -10.01 -7.49
C LEU A 182 -2.81 -9.22 -7.07
N LEU A 183 -1.60 -9.58 -7.50
CA LEU A 183 -0.37 -9.03 -6.92
C LEU A 183 0.53 -8.28 -7.90
N ASP A 184 0.29 -8.40 -9.20
CA ASP A 184 1.17 -7.84 -10.25
C ASP A 184 2.69 -7.98 -9.94
N VAL A 185 3.07 -9.17 -9.49
CA VAL A 185 4.43 -9.48 -9.00
C VAL A 185 5.50 -9.23 -10.06
N ALA A 186 5.16 -9.47 -11.34
CA ALA A 186 6.08 -9.24 -12.45
C ALA A 186 6.45 -7.76 -12.58
N ARG A 187 5.47 -6.87 -12.52
CA ARG A 187 5.68 -5.41 -12.57
C ARG A 187 6.45 -4.93 -11.34
N LEU A 188 6.07 -5.43 -10.16
CA LEU A 188 6.76 -5.10 -8.93
C LEU A 188 8.24 -5.55 -8.97
N GLY A 189 8.53 -6.73 -9.53
CA GLY A 189 9.91 -7.19 -9.73
C GLY A 189 10.73 -6.28 -10.65
N GLN A 190 10.14 -5.83 -11.75
CA GLN A 190 10.78 -4.86 -12.66
C GLN A 190 11.02 -3.51 -11.97
N LEU A 191 10.05 -3.01 -11.22
CA LEU A 191 10.22 -1.80 -10.39
C LEU A 191 11.40 -1.93 -9.45
N LEU A 192 11.39 -2.97 -8.59
CA LEU A 192 12.41 -3.15 -7.56
C LEU A 192 13.82 -3.29 -8.13
N GLN A 193 13.96 -3.93 -9.29
CA GLN A 193 15.25 -4.00 -10.00
C GLN A 193 15.67 -2.63 -10.56
N ARG A 194 14.74 -1.85 -11.12
CA ARG A 194 15.01 -0.54 -11.70
C ARG A 194 15.46 0.47 -10.66
N ILE A 195 14.84 0.47 -9.49
CA ILE A 195 15.08 1.49 -8.45
C ILE A 195 16.29 1.20 -7.55
N GLN A 196 16.99 0.07 -7.72
CA GLN A 196 18.18 -0.23 -6.92
C GLN A 196 19.25 0.85 -7.11
N GLY A 197 19.66 1.50 -6.00
CA GLY A 197 20.59 2.64 -6.01
C GLY A 197 20.05 3.90 -6.70
N GLN A 198 18.76 3.94 -7.05
CA GLN A 198 18.09 5.05 -7.70
C GLN A 198 16.97 5.68 -6.84
N ILE A 199 17.01 5.43 -5.53
CA ILE A 199 16.02 6.02 -4.60
C ILE A 199 16.54 7.37 -4.14
N ARG A 200 15.73 8.40 -4.35
CA ARG A 200 15.97 9.76 -3.83
C ARG A 200 15.14 9.96 -2.58
N HIS A 201 15.78 9.96 -1.42
CA HIS A 201 15.16 10.24 -0.15
C HIS A 201 15.21 11.73 0.18
N VAL A 202 14.05 12.31 0.45
CA VAL A 202 13.91 13.71 0.89
C VAL A 202 13.18 13.73 2.23
N PRO A 203 13.89 13.92 3.34
CA PRO A 203 13.24 14.19 4.62
C PRO A 203 12.69 15.62 4.64
N LEU A 204 11.43 15.75 5.01
CA LEU A 204 10.70 17.01 5.04
C LEU A 204 10.20 17.31 6.46
N GLU A 205 9.97 18.58 6.76
CA GLU A 205 9.31 19.00 8.01
C GLU A 205 7.77 18.92 7.91
N ARG A 206 7.22 19.03 6.70
CA ARG A 206 5.79 19.05 6.37
C ARG A 206 5.54 18.33 5.05
N PRO A 207 4.29 17.91 4.75
CA PRO A 207 3.97 17.30 3.48
C PRO A 207 4.29 18.22 2.29
N SER A 208 4.74 17.62 1.19
CA SER A 208 4.90 18.28 -0.10
C SER A 208 3.57 18.30 -0.89
N PRO A 209 3.46 19.12 -1.95
CA PRO A 209 2.30 19.10 -2.83
C PRO A 209 1.94 17.70 -3.35
N PHE A 210 2.94 16.90 -3.76
CA PHE A 210 2.68 15.58 -4.33
C PHE A 210 2.17 14.54 -3.30
N CYS A 211 2.35 14.79 -2.00
CA CYS A 211 1.77 13.96 -0.95
C CYS A 211 0.24 14.11 -0.84
N VAL A 212 -0.31 15.29 -1.15
CA VAL A 212 -1.72 15.62 -0.88
C VAL A 212 -2.68 14.58 -1.47
N PRO A 213 -2.61 14.20 -2.77
CA PRO A 213 -3.57 13.28 -3.37
C PRO A 213 -3.62 11.91 -2.69
N VAL A 214 -2.50 11.40 -2.20
CA VAL A 214 -2.47 10.10 -1.52
C VAL A 214 -2.87 10.22 -0.06
N LEU A 215 -2.52 11.31 0.62
CA LEU A 215 -2.90 11.52 2.03
C LEU A 215 -4.41 11.71 2.21
N VAL A 216 -5.07 12.39 1.27
CA VAL A 216 -6.54 12.57 1.28
C VAL A 216 -7.29 11.23 1.19
N GLN A 217 -6.65 10.17 0.67
CA GLN A 217 -7.26 8.84 0.66
C GLN A 217 -7.29 8.20 2.06
N ILE A 218 -6.47 8.68 2.99
CA ILE A 218 -6.49 8.18 4.38
C ILE A 218 -7.85 8.50 5.01
N GLY A 219 -8.59 7.46 5.41
CA GLY A 219 -9.95 7.58 5.94
C GLY A 219 -11.07 7.48 4.89
N ARG A 220 -10.78 7.59 3.58
CA ARG A 220 -11.77 7.36 2.51
C ARG A 220 -11.88 5.89 2.10
N GLU A 221 -10.78 5.15 2.11
CA GLU A 221 -10.79 3.73 1.78
C GLU A 221 -11.15 2.87 2.99
N ARG A 222 -12.30 2.18 2.90
CA ARG A 222 -12.58 1.03 3.75
C ARG A 222 -11.86 -0.17 3.13
N VAL A 223 -10.66 -0.45 3.57
CA VAL A 223 -9.97 -1.69 3.19
C VAL A 223 -10.76 -2.86 3.76
N GLY A 224 -11.34 -3.64 2.87
CA GLY A 224 -12.19 -4.76 3.23
C GLY A 224 -11.41 -5.91 3.83
N GLY A 225 -11.70 -6.22 5.10
CA GLY A 225 -11.56 -7.54 5.69
C GLY A 225 -10.18 -7.94 6.24
N GLY A 226 -10.13 -8.25 7.51
CA GLY A 226 -9.00 -8.87 8.20
C GLY A 226 -8.47 -8.02 9.35
N GLN A 227 -7.36 -8.45 9.99
CA GLN A 227 -6.68 -7.70 11.05
C GLN A 227 -6.32 -6.26 10.63
N ALA A 228 -6.12 -6.01 9.34
CA ALA A 228 -6.00 -4.68 8.77
C ALA A 228 -7.25 -3.82 8.99
N ALA A 229 -8.45 -4.39 9.06
CA ALA A 229 -9.68 -3.64 9.30
C ALA A 229 -9.79 -3.11 10.75
N GLU A 230 -9.22 -3.81 11.73
CA GLU A 230 -9.14 -3.32 13.12
C GLU A 230 -8.11 -2.18 13.25
N MET A 231 -6.99 -2.25 12.51
CA MET A 231 -6.00 -1.16 12.46
C MET A 231 -6.55 0.08 11.74
N ILE A 232 -7.52 -0.08 10.84
CA ILE A 232 -8.14 1.01 10.04
C ILE A 232 -9.32 1.66 10.76
N LEU A 233 -9.94 1.01 11.75
CA LEU A 233 -10.94 1.68 12.62
C LEU A 233 -10.36 2.92 13.31
N ASP A 234 -9.05 2.92 13.56
CA ASP A 234 -8.33 4.10 14.06
C ASP A 234 -8.02 5.13 12.94
N ALA A 235 -7.91 4.69 11.68
CA ALA A 235 -7.67 5.59 10.53
C ALA A 235 -8.90 6.43 10.16
N SER A 236 -10.13 5.94 10.39
CA SER A 236 -11.35 6.72 10.14
C SER A 236 -11.53 7.91 11.09
N ALA A 237 -10.84 7.90 12.24
CA ALA A 237 -10.76 9.02 13.16
C ALA A 237 -9.73 10.09 12.72
N TYR A 238 -8.96 9.83 11.66
CA TYR A 238 -7.84 10.66 11.19
C TYR A 238 -7.89 10.96 9.69
N GLY A 239 -9.09 10.97 9.11
CA GLY A 239 -9.28 11.46 7.74
C GLY A 239 -8.68 12.87 7.63
N PHE A 240 -7.81 13.09 6.64
CA PHE A 240 -7.28 14.41 6.38
C PHE A 240 -8.29 15.21 5.56
N ASP A 241 -8.57 16.42 6.01
CA ASP A 241 -9.31 17.38 5.23
C ASP A 241 -8.42 17.86 4.06
N GLU A 242 -8.96 17.81 2.86
CA GLU A 242 -8.24 18.22 1.65
C GLU A 242 -7.89 19.70 1.69
N GLU A 243 -8.82 20.56 2.15
CA GLU A 243 -8.60 21.98 2.26
C GLU A 243 -7.51 22.31 3.29
N GLU A 244 -7.52 21.62 4.44
CA GLU A 244 -6.48 21.76 5.47
C GLU A 244 -5.10 21.36 4.96
N LEU A 245 -5.00 20.24 4.21
CA LEU A 245 -3.74 19.80 3.63
C LEU A 245 -3.21 20.76 2.57
N ILE A 246 -4.09 21.29 1.72
CA ILE A 246 -3.73 22.28 0.71
C ILE A 246 -3.22 23.55 1.39
N ALA A 247 -3.93 24.07 2.39
CA ALA A 247 -3.51 25.25 3.14
C ALA A 247 -2.16 25.05 3.82
N GLU A 248 -1.92 23.87 4.43
CA GLU A 248 -0.66 23.52 5.05
C GLU A 248 0.49 23.50 4.00
N VAL A 249 0.25 22.95 2.83
CA VAL A 249 1.21 22.85 1.73
C VAL A 249 1.47 24.24 1.11
N MET A 250 0.45 25.07 0.94
CA MET A 250 0.58 26.44 0.42
C MET A 250 1.26 27.39 1.44
N GLY A 251 1.43 26.97 2.68
CA GLY A 251 2.01 27.81 3.74
C GLY A 251 1.02 28.82 4.30
N GLU A 252 -0.25 28.65 4.02
CA GLU A 252 -1.33 29.40 4.63
C GLU A 252 -1.53 28.93 6.07
N ALA A 253 -1.69 29.86 7.01
CA ALA A 253 -1.98 29.50 8.40
C ALA A 253 -3.29 28.71 8.43
N PRO A 254 -3.39 27.58 9.18
CA PRO A 254 -4.65 26.87 9.29
C PRO A 254 -5.71 27.86 9.78
N ALA A 255 -6.85 27.90 9.08
CA ALA A 255 -7.98 28.69 9.51
C ALA A 255 -8.29 28.25 10.95
N GLU A 256 -8.14 29.17 11.92
CA GLU A 256 -8.48 28.91 13.31
C GLU A 256 -9.88 28.31 13.32
N ALA A 257 -10.01 27.13 13.91
CA ALA A 257 -11.29 26.49 14.13
C ALA A 257 -12.15 27.49 14.89
N ALA A 258 -13.05 28.14 14.17
CA ALA A 258 -14.07 29.03 14.77
C ALA A 258 -14.91 28.13 15.68
N GLN A 259 -14.85 28.47 16.95
CA GLN A 259 -15.52 27.87 18.10
C GLN A 259 -17.02 27.59 17.88
#